data_7da1d5160f070a6acc025f3005d64965
#
_entry.id   7da1d5160f070a6acc025f3005d64965
#
_cell.length_a   1.000
_cell.length_b   1.000
_cell.length_c   1.000
_cell.angle_alpha   90.00
_cell.angle_beta   90.00
_cell.angle_gamma   90.00
#
_symmetry.space_group_name_H-M   'P 1'
#
loop_
_entity.id
_entity.type
_entity.pdbx_description
1 polymer ?
#
loop_
_entity_poly.entity_id
_entity_poly.type
_entity_poly.pdbx_seq_one_letter_code
_entity_poly.pdbx_strand_id
1 'polypeptide(L)'
;MYEGRIARFDAPREPFTIEHVQLDEVGPGEVLIKVSRANICGSDLHAWHGTFSTKGLGGQLPTVLGHEMVGSVAALGEGVTHDANGKPLTAGSRVAFPTFHPCHMCRNCMSGRRSGCENMQMPMLGRADQPPYFVGGYGDYYLLPARAVIYTVPDTLSDDLAAGANCALSQVMYGLERVEQGFGETVVVQGAGALGLYAVAVAKARGASKVITIDGVPERLDLAKAFGADHVIDMNEIADPAARAKHVRNLTDGRLADVVVEVVGHPAAIDEGLKMVGLFGRYVEIGNINIGKKTEFEPARFVFSNKTMVGVSLYDPIVLSRALDFLDRYQHQLPLDRLAAATYALEDINHAFDAAESKRDIRASIVP
;
A
#
# COMPACT_ATOMS: atom_id res chain seq x y z
N MET A 1 -8.45 31.09 0.42
CA MET A 1 -8.58 30.70 1.82
C MET A 1 -9.41 29.45 1.88
N TYR A 2 -8.91 28.38 2.53
CA TYR A 2 -9.54 27.06 2.66
C TYR A 2 -9.53 26.66 4.14
N GLU A 3 -10.70 26.53 4.72
CA GLU A 3 -10.88 26.10 6.10
C GLU A 3 -11.28 24.62 6.11
N GLY A 4 -10.71 23.84 7.03
CA GLY A 4 -11.00 22.43 7.15
C GLY A 4 -10.49 21.83 8.46
N ARG A 5 -10.84 20.55 8.66
CA ARG A 5 -10.46 19.78 9.85
C ARG A 5 -9.30 18.87 9.52
N ILE A 6 -8.49 18.58 10.52
CA ILE A 6 -7.45 17.54 10.48
C ILE A 6 -7.54 16.69 11.75
N ALA A 7 -7.22 15.42 11.65
CA ALA A 7 -6.99 14.55 12.79
C ALA A 7 -5.49 14.58 13.13
N ARG A 8 -5.14 15.42 14.10
CA ARG A 8 -3.75 15.59 14.54
C ARG A 8 -3.30 14.40 15.36
N PHE A 9 -2.13 13.88 15.04
CA PHE A 9 -1.42 12.83 15.74
C PHE A 9 -0.23 13.41 16.48
N ASP A 10 -0.30 13.45 17.80
CA ASP A 10 0.71 14.08 18.66
C ASP A 10 1.79 13.10 19.12
N ALA A 11 1.41 11.87 19.49
CA ALA A 11 2.35 10.86 19.95
C ALA A 11 1.77 9.44 19.82
N PRO A 12 2.63 8.41 19.77
CA PRO A 12 2.18 7.03 19.78
C PRO A 12 1.30 6.71 20.99
N ARG A 13 0.20 5.98 20.74
CA ARG A 13 -0.82 5.55 21.71
C ARG A 13 -1.65 6.69 22.34
N GLU A 14 -1.47 7.91 21.87
CA GLU A 14 -2.36 9.00 22.24
C GLU A 14 -3.55 9.08 21.25
N PRO A 15 -4.72 9.52 21.72
CA PRO A 15 -5.87 9.75 20.83
C PRO A 15 -5.57 10.85 19.82
N PHE A 16 -6.12 10.71 18.62
CA PHE A 16 -6.15 11.80 17.64
C PHE A 16 -7.01 12.96 18.16
N THR A 17 -6.56 14.17 17.90
CA THR A 17 -7.30 15.39 18.21
C THR A 17 -7.80 16.04 16.92
N ILE A 18 -9.10 16.36 16.84
CA ILE A 18 -9.64 17.09 15.69
C ILE A 18 -9.36 18.58 15.87
N GLU A 19 -8.66 19.15 14.88
CA GLU A 19 -8.35 20.58 14.83
C GLU A 19 -8.94 21.22 13.58
N HIS A 20 -9.38 22.47 13.71
CA HIS A 20 -9.75 23.35 12.61
C HIS A 20 -8.54 24.18 12.21
N VAL A 21 -8.17 24.10 10.93
CA VAL A 21 -7.01 24.77 10.38
C VAL A 21 -7.38 25.52 9.10
N GLN A 22 -6.54 26.46 8.71
CA GLN A 22 -6.78 27.30 7.55
C GLN A 22 -5.53 27.35 6.67
N LEU A 23 -5.73 27.14 5.37
CA LEU A 23 -4.71 27.40 4.33
C LEU A 23 -5.11 28.67 3.58
N ASP A 24 -4.22 29.65 3.51
CA ASP A 24 -4.54 30.93 2.90
C ASP A 24 -4.61 30.83 1.37
N GLU A 25 -3.63 30.16 0.75
CA GLU A 25 -3.55 30.04 -0.71
C GLU A 25 -2.91 28.72 -1.14
N VAL A 26 -3.10 28.37 -2.40
CA VAL A 26 -2.43 27.24 -3.06
C VAL A 26 -1.34 27.83 -3.97
N GLY A 27 -0.10 27.45 -3.70
CA GLY A 27 1.07 27.98 -4.40
C GLY A 27 1.20 27.49 -5.86
N PRO A 28 2.08 28.12 -6.65
CA PRO A 28 2.33 27.70 -8.02
C PRO A 28 2.76 26.24 -8.11
N GLY A 29 2.12 25.47 -8.98
CA GLY A 29 2.38 24.05 -9.18
C GLY A 29 1.79 23.11 -8.12
N GLU A 30 1.22 23.63 -7.04
CA GLU A 30 0.55 22.85 -6.01
C GLU A 30 -0.88 22.52 -6.39
N VAL A 31 -1.47 21.50 -5.74
CA VAL A 31 -2.89 21.16 -5.92
C VAL A 31 -3.50 20.85 -4.57
N LEU A 32 -4.58 21.54 -4.22
CA LEU A 32 -5.37 21.23 -3.05
C LEU A 32 -6.43 20.19 -3.41
N ILE A 33 -6.40 19.06 -2.71
CA ILE A 33 -7.35 17.97 -2.86
C ILE A 33 -8.34 18.01 -1.71
N LYS A 34 -9.63 18.00 -2.01
CA LYS A 34 -10.67 17.67 -1.04
C LYS A 34 -10.71 16.15 -0.93
N VAL A 35 -10.32 15.63 0.22
CA VAL A 35 -10.28 14.18 0.47
C VAL A 35 -11.71 13.66 0.49
N SER A 36 -12.00 12.63 -0.29
CA SER A 36 -13.29 11.94 -0.25
C SER A 36 -13.23 10.67 0.56
N ARG A 37 -12.06 10.04 0.63
CA ARG A 37 -11.83 8.82 1.40
C ARG A 37 -10.35 8.61 1.70
N ALA A 38 -10.05 8.15 2.92
CA ALA A 38 -8.73 7.72 3.34
C ALA A 38 -8.80 6.42 4.15
N ASN A 39 -8.16 5.36 3.66
CA ASN A 39 -8.12 4.06 4.35
C ASN A 39 -7.08 4.07 5.46
N ILE A 40 -7.33 3.30 6.52
CA ILE A 40 -6.34 2.99 7.55
C ILE A 40 -5.47 1.82 7.06
N CYS A 41 -4.20 2.12 6.84
CA CYS A 41 -3.19 1.14 6.46
C CYS A 41 -2.54 0.49 7.68
N GLY A 42 -1.96 -0.70 7.50
CA GLY A 42 -1.16 -1.34 8.56
C GLY A 42 -0.01 -0.48 9.05
N SER A 43 0.61 0.33 8.19
CA SER A 43 1.68 1.25 8.58
C SER A 43 1.19 2.42 9.45
N ASP A 44 -0.07 2.87 9.30
CA ASP A 44 -0.68 3.86 10.19
C ASP A 44 -0.87 3.26 11.59
N LEU A 45 -1.32 2.00 11.70
CA LEU A 45 -1.39 1.28 12.97
C LEU A 45 0.00 1.10 13.59
N HIS A 46 1.02 0.78 12.80
CA HIS A 46 2.40 0.70 13.29
C HIS A 46 2.91 2.06 13.80
N ALA A 47 2.60 3.17 13.14
CA ALA A 47 2.92 4.52 13.61
C ALA A 47 2.17 4.84 14.91
N TRP A 48 0.87 4.54 14.97
CA TRP A 48 0.03 4.75 16.14
C TRP A 48 0.52 3.93 17.36
N HIS A 49 0.99 2.70 17.15
CA HIS A 49 1.61 1.88 18.20
C HIS A 49 3.03 2.33 18.58
N GLY A 50 3.68 3.17 17.79
CA GLY A 50 5.08 3.54 17.97
C GLY A 50 6.08 2.44 17.60
N THR A 51 5.62 1.37 16.91
CA THR A 51 6.50 0.30 16.41
C THR A 51 7.18 0.68 15.09
N PHE A 52 6.60 1.62 14.36
CA PHE A 52 7.19 2.27 13.19
C PHE A 52 7.48 3.73 13.53
N SER A 53 8.75 4.07 13.64
CA SER A 53 9.14 5.45 13.96
C SER A 53 9.26 6.28 12.69
N THR A 54 8.34 7.21 12.50
CA THR A 54 8.44 8.23 11.44
C THR A 54 9.71 9.10 11.58
N LYS A 55 10.24 9.26 12.81
CA LYS A 55 11.50 9.99 13.06
C LYS A 55 12.69 9.38 12.32
N GLY A 56 12.73 8.05 12.18
CA GLY A 56 13.78 7.35 11.42
C GLY A 56 13.76 7.68 9.92
N LEU A 57 12.63 8.18 9.41
CA LEU A 57 12.44 8.66 8.04
C LEU A 57 12.43 10.18 7.94
N GLY A 58 12.82 10.91 8.99
CA GLY A 58 12.77 12.37 9.03
C GLY A 58 11.43 12.95 9.42
N GLY A 59 10.46 12.12 9.83
CA GLY A 59 9.13 12.56 10.25
C GLY A 59 9.14 13.36 11.56
N GLN A 60 8.25 14.32 11.65
CA GLN A 60 8.08 15.23 12.79
C GLN A 60 6.69 15.06 13.38
N LEU A 61 6.55 15.32 14.67
CA LEU A 61 5.27 15.38 15.38
C LEU A 61 5.04 16.80 15.88
N PRO A 62 3.79 17.25 15.99
CA PRO A 62 2.58 16.53 15.56
C PRO A 62 2.48 16.44 14.02
N THR A 63 1.79 15.41 13.52
CA THR A 63 1.53 15.25 12.09
C THR A 63 0.08 14.83 11.82
N VAL A 64 -0.30 14.67 10.56
CA VAL A 64 -1.54 14.02 10.12
C VAL A 64 -1.16 12.72 9.42
N LEU A 65 -1.69 11.59 9.89
CA LEU A 65 -1.50 10.30 9.25
C LEU A 65 -2.48 10.10 8.07
N GLY A 66 -2.47 8.90 7.50
CA GLY A 66 -3.30 8.56 6.35
C GLY A 66 -2.58 8.83 5.02
N HIS A 67 -2.42 7.77 4.24
CA HIS A 67 -1.73 7.84 2.96
C HIS A 67 -2.41 6.99 1.87
N GLU A 68 -3.45 6.25 2.20
CA GLU A 68 -4.29 5.54 1.23
C GLU A 68 -5.54 6.36 0.95
N MET A 69 -5.43 7.36 0.09
CA MET A 69 -6.51 8.32 -0.12
C MET A 69 -6.81 8.60 -1.58
N VAL A 70 -8.04 9.04 -1.81
CA VAL A 70 -8.54 9.57 -3.06
C VAL A 70 -9.37 10.83 -2.77
N GLY A 71 -9.52 11.69 -3.74
CA GLY A 71 -10.33 12.90 -3.56
C GLY A 71 -10.60 13.63 -4.88
N SER A 72 -11.09 14.84 -4.74
CA SER A 72 -11.35 15.73 -5.88
C SER A 72 -10.50 17.01 -5.77
N VAL A 73 -10.11 17.54 -6.89
CA VAL A 73 -9.40 18.81 -6.97
C VAL A 73 -10.29 19.93 -6.39
N ALA A 74 -9.86 20.54 -5.29
CA ALA A 74 -10.49 21.72 -4.71
C ALA A 74 -9.93 23.01 -5.34
N ALA A 75 -8.61 23.04 -5.57
CA ALA A 75 -7.95 24.17 -6.24
C ALA A 75 -6.68 23.70 -6.96
N LEU A 76 -6.38 24.38 -8.06
CA LEU A 76 -5.16 24.21 -8.84
C LEU A 76 -4.28 25.46 -8.69
N GLY A 77 -3.03 25.28 -8.32
CA GLY A 77 -2.03 26.32 -8.37
C GLY A 77 -1.65 26.69 -9.80
N GLU A 78 -1.03 27.83 -9.96
CA GLU A 78 -0.59 28.33 -11.28
C GLU A 78 0.27 27.28 -12.00
N GLY A 79 -0.04 27.06 -13.29
CA GLY A 79 0.69 26.14 -14.17
C GLY A 79 0.20 24.69 -14.15
N VAL A 80 -0.72 24.29 -13.25
CA VAL A 80 -1.29 22.95 -13.24
C VAL A 80 -2.54 22.91 -14.11
N THR A 81 -2.49 22.18 -15.21
CA THR A 81 -3.57 22.12 -16.21
C THR A 81 -3.97 20.71 -16.63
N HIS A 82 -3.09 19.73 -16.43
CA HIS A 82 -3.29 18.34 -16.87
C HIS A 82 -2.74 17.36 -15.83
N ASP A 83 -3.30 16.15 -15.84
CA ASP A 83 -2.75 15.02 -15.09
C ASP A 83 -1.52 14.41 -15.82
N ALA A 84 -0.90 13.40 -15.22
CA ALA A 84 0.29 12.77 -15.76
C ALA A 84 0.04 11.95 -17.04
N ASN A 85 -1.21 11.66 -17.38
CA ASN A 85 -1.64 11.03 -18.62
C ASN A 85 -2.08 12.06 -19.68
N GLY A 86 -1.97 13.36 -19.40
CA GLY A 86 -2.36 14.44 -20.30
C GLY A 86 -3.87 14.75 -20.32
N LYS A 87 -4.65 14.24 -19.37
CA LYS A 87 -6.05 14.59 -19.21
C LYS A 87 -6.19 15.95 -18.53
N PRO A 88 -7.07 16.86 -19.01
CA PRO A 88 -7.30 18.14 -18.35
C PRO A 88 -7.74 17.98 -16.89
N LEU A 89 -7.17 18.81 -16.01
CA LEU A 89 -7.57 18.93 -14.61
C LEU A 89 -8.35 20.22 -14.40
N THR A 90 -9.46 20.11 -13.70
CA THR A 90 -10.30 21.24 -13.28
C THR A 90 -10.73 21.02 -11.83
N ALA A 91 -11.23 22.06 -11.18
CA ALA A 91 -11.90 21.89 -9.89
C ALA A 91 -13.02 20.85 -10.02
N GLY A 92 -13.09 19.94 -9.08
CA GLY A 92 -14.00 18.79 -9.09
C GLY A 92 -13.46 17.54 -9.80
N SER A 93 -12.35 17.60 -10.55
CA SER A 93 -11.74 16.38 -11.12
C SER A 93 -11.40 15.38 -10.02
N ARG A 94 -11.90 14.14 -10.13
CA ARG A 94 -11.57 13.07 -9.20
C ARG A 94 -10.18 12.53 -9.50
N VAL A 95 -9.33 12.45 -8.48
CA VAL A 95 -7.91 12.15 -8.68
C VAL A 95 -7.37 11.20 -7.61
N ALA A 96 -6.41 10.37 -8.03
CA ALA A 96 -5.53 9.61 -7.17
C ALA A 96 -4.07 10.01 -7.43
N PHE A 97 -3.23 9.88 -6.43
CA PHE A 97 -1.84 10.33 -6.46
C PHE A 97 -0.99 9.53 -5.48
N PRO A 98 0.31 9.33 -5.72
CA PRO A 98 1.23 8.85 -4.71
C PRO A 98 1.32 9.86 -3.56
N THR A 99 1.53 9.39 -2.34
CA THR A 99 1.77 10.26 -1.17
C THR A 99 3.25 10.53 -0.91
N PHE A 100 4.07 10.16 -1.88
CA PHE A 100 5.50 10.44 -1.97
C PHE A 100 5.79 11.06 -3.34
N HIS A 101 6.63 12.08 -3.36
CA HIS A 101 6.82 12.92 -4.54
C HIS A 101 8.31 12.98 -4.89
N PRO A 102 8.75 12.21 -5.91
CA PRO A 102 10.14 12.22 -6.36
C PRO A 102 10.49 13.56 -7.04
N CYS A 103 11.75 13.97 -6.93
CA CYS A 103 12.21 15.23 -7.53
C CYS A 103 12.36 15.19 -9.05
N HIS A 104 12.25 14.04 -9.68
CA HIS A 104 12.41 13.76 -11.11
C HIS A 104 13.77 14.09 -11.73
N MET A 105 14.74 14.62 -10.97
CA MET A 105 16.04 15.14 -11.49
C MET A 105 17.27 14.48 -10.90
N CYS A 106 17.21 13.81 -9.74
CA CYS A 106 18.36 13.14 -9.16
C CYS A 106 18.77 11.89 -9.96
N ARG A 107 19.93 11.35 -9.67
CA ARG A 107 20.47 10.15 -10.36
C ARG A 107 19.48 8.99 -10.38
N ASN A 108 18.83 8.71 -9.26
CA ASN A 108 17.84 7.62 -9.17
C ASN A 108 16.62 7.90 -10.02
N CYS A 109 16.07 9.12 -9.99
CA CYS A 109 14.94 9.49 -10.83
C CYS A 109 15.28 9.38 -12.33
N MET A 110 16.43 9.90 -12.75
CA MET A 110 16.85 9.86 -14.15
C MET A 110 17.13 8.45 -14.65
N SER A 111 17.46 7.51 -13.76
CA SER A 111 17.65 6.08 -14.10
C SER A 111 16.35 5.26 -14.00
N GLY A 112 15.16 5.89 -13.84
CA GLY A 112 13.89 5.20 -13.72
C GLY A 112 13.62 4.57 -12.35
N ARG A 113 14.41 4.88 -11.33
CA ARG A 113 14.29 4.35 -9.96
C ARG A 113 13.70 5.40 -9.03
N ARG A 114 12.51 5.92 -9.37
CA ARG A 114 11.88 7.06 -8.68
C ARG A 114 11.49 6.76 -7.24
N SER A 115 11.15 5.52 -6.90
CA SER A 115 10.91 5.08 -5.52
C SER A 115 12.13 5.24 -4.59
N GLY A 116 13.33 5.33 -5.15
CA GLY A 116 14.59 5.61 -4.43
C GLY A 116 15.09 7.05 -4.60
N CYS A 117 14.21 8.01 -4.82
CA CYS A 117 14.59 9.42 -5.01
C CYS A 117 15.38 9.95 -3.80
N GLU A 118 16.54 10.57 -4.06
CA GLU A 118 17.41 11.14 -3.02
C GLU A 118 16.79 12.40 -2.36
N ASN A 119 15.86 13.06 -3.07
CA ASN A 119 15.18 14.26 -2.60
C ASN A 119 13.67 14.01 -2.53
N MET A 120 13.27 12.87 -1.96
CA MET A 120 11.87 12.48 -1.84
C MET A 120 11.12 13.44 -0.91
N GLN A 121 10.00 13.97 -1.36
CA GLN A 121 9.06 14.71 -0.52
C GLN A 121 7.94 13.77 -0.09
N MET A 122 7.66 13.76 1.21
CA MET A 122 6.56 13.00 1.82
C MET A 122 5.84 13.94 2.81
N PRO A 123 4.79 14.66 2.39
CA PRO A 123 4.11 15.64 3.23
C PRO A 123 3.65 15.07 4.59
N MET A 124 3.21 13.81 4.64
CA MET A 124 2.82 13.12 5.87
C MET A 124 3.94 13.00 6.92
N LEU A 125 5.19 13.29 6.58
CA LEU A 125 6.30 13.38 7.52
C LEU A 125 6.48 14.82 8.06
N GLY A 126 5.72 15.78 7.53
CA GLY A 126 5.72 17.17 7.95
C GLY A 126 4.93 17.41 9.22
N ARG A 127 5.07 18.62 9.77
CA ARG A 127 4.35 19.04 10.97
C ARG A 127 2.93 19.51 10.63
N ALA A 128 1.99 19.17 11.51
CA ALA A 128 0.58 19.57 11.40
C ALA A 128 0.23 20.84 12.19
N ASP A 129 1.15 21.37 13.00
CA ASP A 129 0.95 22.58 13.81
C ASP A 129 1.49 23.86 13.12
N GLN A 130 1.81 23.77 11.85
CA GLN A 130 2.25 24.88 11.01
C GLN A 130 1.79 24.67 9.55
N PRO A 131 1.68 25.74 8.73
CA PRO A 131 1.36 25.58 7.31
C PRO A 131 2.26 24.57 6.60
N PRO A 132 1.73 23.76 5.68
CA PRO A 132 0.37 23.87 5.11
C PRO A 132 -0.73 23.12 5.88
N TYR A 133 -0.50 22.54 7.04
CA TYR A 133 -1.39 21.76 7.91
C TYR A 133 -1.95 20.48 7.25
N PHE A 134 -2.42 20.56 6.00
CA PHE A 134 -3.04 19.47 5.23
C PHE A 134 -1.99 18.51 4.65
N VAL A 135 -1.29 17.80 5.53
CA VAL A 135 -0.11 16.98 5.19
C VAL A 135 -0.40 15.48 5.15
N GLY A 136 -1.59 15.03 5.55
CA GLY A 136 -2.02 13.62 5.56
C GLY A 136 -3.49 13.46 5.19
N GLY A 137 -3.90 12.20 4.98
CA GLY A 137 -5.23 11.86 4.47
C GLY A 137 -6.35 11.92 5.49
N TYR A 138 -6.03 11.98 6.79
CA TYR A 138 -7.06 12.11 7.81
C TYR A 138 -7.37 13.58 8.07
N GLY A 139 -8.00 14.22 7.08
CA GLY A 139 -8.45 15.61 7.11
C GLY A 139 -9.29 15.93 5.88
N ASP A 140 -9.99 17.07 5.94
CA ASP A 140 -10.88 17.52 4.85
C ASP A 140 -10.12 17.77 3.56
N TYR A 141 -8.83 18.14 3.65
CA TYR A 141 -7.98 18.42 2.50
C TYR A 141 -6.61 17.76 2.62
N TYR A 142 -5.95 17.66 1.47
CA TYR A 142 -4.53 17.29 1.34
C TYR A 142 -3.87 18.21 0.32
N LEU A 143 -2.75 18.84 0.69
CA LEU A 143 -1.99 19.70 -0.22
C LEU A 143 -0.90 18.91 -0.93
N LEU A 144 -1.05 18.72 -2.23
CA LEU A 144 -0.03 18.14 -3.09
C LEU A 144 1.03 19.18 -3.41
N PRO A 145 2.32 18.86 -3.19
CA PRO A 145 3.40 19.76 -3.52
C PRO A 145 3.55 19.94 -5.03
N ALA A 146 4.24 21.00 -5.43
CA ALA A 146 4.57 21.24 -6.84
C ALA A 146 5.29 20.03 -7.45
N ARG A 147 4.92 19.68 -8.70
CA ARG A 147 5.40 18.53 -9.47
C ARG A 147 4.92 17.16 -8.95
N ALA A 148 3.92 17.13 -8.08
CA ALA A 148 3.26 15.88 -7.73
C ALA A 148 2.70 15.19 -8.98
N VAL A 149 2.81 13.86 -9.02
CA VAL A 149 2.18 13.05 -10.08
C VAL A 149 0.73 12.80 -9.70
N ILE A 150 -0.19 13.14 -10.60
CA ILE A 150 -1.63 13.04 -10.37
C ILE A 150 -2.23 12.25 -11.53
N TYR A 151 -3.21 11.39 -11.23
CA TYR A 151 -3.97 10.64 -12.22
C TYR A 151 -5.47 10.85 -11.99
N THR A 152 -6.19 11.12 -13.04
CA THR A 152 -7.66 11.17 -13.01
C THR A 152 -8.22 9.78 -12.78
N VAL A 153 -9.09 9.64 -11.79
CA VAL A 153 -9.81 8.39 -11.51
C VAL A 153 -10.85 8.15 -12.59
N PRO A 154 -10.96 6.93 -13.17
CA PRO A 154 -12.05 6.61 -14.10
C PRO A 154 -13.43 6.86 -13.47
N ASP A 155 -14.38 7.38 -14.25
CA ASP A 155 -15.73 7.67 -13.76
C ASP A 155 -16.50 6.41 -13.32
N THR A 156 -16.15 5.27 -13.90
CA THR A 156 -16.69 3.94 -13.59
C THR A 156 -16.22 3.38 -12.24
N LEU A 157 -15.13 3.93 -11.69
CA LEU A 157 -14.52 3.45 -10.46
C LEU A 157 -14.98 4.28 -9.27
N SER A 158 -15.50 3.64 -8.22
CA SER A 158 -15.88 4.32 -6.98
C SER A 158 -14.65 4.77 -6.17
N ASP A 159 -14.82 5.75 -5.30
CA ASP A 159 -13.77 6.21 -4.39
C ASP A 159 -13.38 5.12 -3.38
N ASP A 160 -14.32 4.24 -3.00
CA ASP A 160 -14.07 3.10 -2.13
C ASP A 160 -13.01 2.16 -2.67
N LEU A 161 -13.05 1.92 -3.98
CA LEU A 161 -12.07 1.08 -4.66
C LEU A 161 -10.79 1.85 -4.97
N ALA A 162 -10.91 3.10 -5.42
CA ALA A 162 -9.78 3.91 -5.84
C ALA A 162 -8.82 4.26 -4.69
N ALA A 163 -9.34 4.43 -3.45
CA ALA A 163 -8.53 4.79 -2.29
C ALA A 163 -7.42 3.76 -1.97
N GLY A 164 -7.62 2.49 -2.32
CA GLY A 164 -6.59 1.45 -2.12
C GLY A 164 -5.52 1.40 -3.21
N ALA A 165 -5.67 2.15 -4.30
CA ALA A 165 -4.78 2.07 -5.44
C ALA A 165 -3.39 2.63 -5.15
N ASN A 166 -3.31 3.76 -4.42
CA ASN A 166 -2.08 4.53 -4.24
C ASN A 166 -1.11 4.00 -3.17
N CYS A 167 -1.43 2.87 -2.52
CA CYS A 167 -0.55 2.20 -1.58
C CYS A 167 -0.49 0.69 -1.87
N ALA A 168 -1.43 -0.07 -1.31
CA ALA A 168 -1.39 -1.53 -1.28
C ALA A 168 -1.32 -2.16 -2.69
N LEU A 169 -2.21 -1.77 -3.61
CA LEU A 169 -2.24 -2.34 -4.95
C LEU A 169 -1.02 -1.96 -5.77
N SER A 170 -0.65 -0.67 -5.80
CA SER A 170 0.52 -0.20 -6.55
C SER A 170 1.81 -0.83 -6.04
N GLN A 171 1.96 -1.00 -4.72
CA GLN A 171 3.17 -1.59 -4.15
C GLN A 171 3.30 -3.08 -4.52
N VAL A 172 2.21 -3.83 -4.48
CA VAL A 172 2.18 -5.24 -4.90
C VAL A 172 2.45 -5.37 -6.40
N MET A 173 1.81 -4.55 -7.23
CA MET A 173 2.06 -4.55 -8.69
C MET A 173 3.53 -4.28 -8.97
N TYR A 174 4.09 -3.27 -8.34
CA TYR A 174 5.50 -2.94 -8.47
C TYR A 174 6.42 -4.08 -8.00
N GLY A 175 6.09 -4.73 -6.89
CA GLY A 175 6.82 -5.89 -6.38
C GLY A 175 6.89 -7.03 -7.38
N LEU A 176 5.76 -7.40 -7.96
CA LEU A 176 5.67 -8.45 -8.99
C LEU A 176 6.35 -8.05 -10.31
N GLU A 177 6.33 -6.75 -10.67
CA GLU A 177 7.10 -6.22 -11.80
C GLU A 177 8.62 -6.30 -11.54
N ARG A 178 9.07 -5.95 -10.33
CA ARG A 178 10.48 -5.97 -9.93
C ARG A 178 11.12 -7.35 -10.01
N VAL A 179 10.33 -8.40 -9.82
CA VAL A 179 10.78 -9.79 -9.95
C VAL A 179 10.38 -10.42 -11.28
N GLU A 180 9.84 -9.62 -12.20
CA GLU A 180 9.44 -10.08 -13.53
C GLU A 180 8.54 -11.32 -13.47
N GLN A 181 7.55 -11.33 -12.53
CA GLN A 181 6.62 -12.46 -12.42
C GLN A 181 5.94 -12.68 -13.78
N GLY A 182 6.08 -13.86 -14.32
CA GLY A 182 5.70 -14.21 -15.68
C GLY A 182 4.51 -15.15 -15.78
N PHE A 183 4.14 -15.42 -17.04
CA PHE A 183 3.09 -16.38 -17.38
C PHE A 183 3.50 -17.80 -17.00
N GLY A 184 2.58 -18.59 -16.46
CA GLY A 184 2.78 -20.00 -16.14
C GLY A 184 3.47 -20.26 -14.80
N GLU A 185 3.94 -19.24 -14.09
CA GLU A 185 4.66 -19.39 -12.84
C GLU A 185 3.73 -19.74 -11.65
N THR A 186 4.32 -20.39 -10.66
CA THR A 186 3.69 -20.63 -9.34
C THR A 186 4.06 -19.51 -8.38
N VAL A 187 3.05 -18.88 -7.80
CA VAL A 187 3.21 -17.79 -6.82
C VAL A 187 2.70 -18.23 -5.45
N VAL A 188 3.49 -18.05 -4.40
CA VAL A 188 3.05 -18.18 -3.00
C VAL A 188 2.90 -16.79 -2.40
N VAL A 189 1.79 -16.54 -1.72
CA VAL A 189 1.52 -15.29 -1.00
C VAL A 189 1.43 -15.59 0.49
N GLN A 190 2.33 -15.02 1.27
CA GLN A 190 2.32 -15.09 2.73
C GLN A 190 1.53 -13.88 3.27
N GLY A 191 0.36 -14.15 3.85
CA GLY A 191 -0.60 -13.17 4.33
C GLY A 191 -1.75 -12.94 3.35
N ALA A 192 -2.99 -12.95 3.85
CA ALA A 192 -4.22 -12.68 3.11
C ALA A 192 -4.95 -11.40 3.60
N GLY A 193 -4.20 -10.43 4.09
CA GLY A 193 -4.70 -9.07 4.28
C GLY A 193 -4.90 -8.35 2.94
N ALA A 194 -5.21 -7.05 2.95
CA ALA A 194 -5.47 -6.30 1.72
C ALA A 194 -4.34 -6.41 0.69
N LEU A 195 -3.07 -6.29 1.11
CA LEU A 195 -1.93 -6.46 0.21
C LEU A 195 -1.89 -7.87 -0.39
N GLY A 196 -2.12 -8.90 0.44
CA GLY A 196 -2.10 -10.29 -0.01
C GLY A 196 -3.20 -10.60 -1.00
N LEU A 197 -4.42 -10.11 -0.78
CA LEU A 197 -5.54 -10.28 -1.70
C LEU A 197 -5.27 -9.59 -3.05
N TYR A 198 -4.69 -8.39 -3.04
CA TYR A 198 -4.21 -7.77 -4.27
C TYR A 198 -3.07 -8.58 -4.93
N ALA A 199 -2.14 -9.16 -4.13
CA ALA A 199 -1.07 -9.99 -4.67
C ALA A 199 -1.61 -11.23 -5.41
N VAL A 200 -2.62 -11.89 -4.83
CA VAL A 200 -3.34 -13.01 -5.49
C VAL A 200 -3.94 -12.56 -6.82
N ALA A 201 -4.74 -11.49 -6.80
CA ALA A 201 -5.43 -11.01 -7.99
C ALA A 201 -4.45 -10.57 -9.10
N VAL A 202 -3.42 -9.81 -8.73
CA VAL A 202 -2.42 -9.33 -9.70
C VAL A 202 -1.59 -10.49 -10.25
N ALA A 203 -1.17 -11.46 -9.43
CA ALA A 203 -0.44 -12.64 -9.89
C ALA A 203 -1.27 -13.45 -10.90
N LYS A 204 -2.56 -13.66 -10.63
CA LYS A 204 -3.48 -14.33 -11.58
C LYS A 204 -3.64 -13.54 -12.87
N ALA A 205 -3.85 -12.23 -12.78
CA ALA A 205 -3.98 -11.35 -13.94
C ALA A 205 -2.71 -11.31 -14.81
N ARG A 206 -1.53 -11.51 -14.20
CA ARG A 206 -0.24 -11.64 -14.89
C ARG A 206 0.00 -13.05 -15.45
N GLY A 207 -0.95 -13.98 -15.26
CA GLY A 207 -0.91 -15.33 -15.85
C GLY A 207 -0.23 -16.38 -14.98
N ALA A 208 -0.16 -16.21 -13.66
CA ALA A 208 0.29 -17.27 -12.76
C ALA A 208 -0.55 -18.53 -12.97
N SER A 209 0.11 -19.67 -13.20
CA SER A 209 -0.57 -20.98 -13.36
C SER A 209 -1.14 -21.47 -12.04
N LYS A 210 -0.47 -21.14 -10.94
CA LYS A 210 -0.88 -21.53 -9.60
C LYS A 210 -0.57 -20.41 -8.59
N VAL A 211 -1.57 -20.06 -7.76
CA VAL A 211 -1.41 -19.15 -6.64
C VAL A 211 -1.79 -19.87 -5.35
N ILE A 212 -0.88 -19.89 -4.38
CA ILE A 212 -1.05 -20.51 -3.06
C ILE A 212 -0.99 -19.40 -2.02
N THR A 213 -2.01 -19.27 -1.17
CA THR A 213 -2.06 -18.23 -0.14
C THR A 213 -2.01 -18.86 1.26
N ILE A 214 -1.25 -18.24 2.16
CA ILE A 214 -1.06 -18.70 3.53
C ILE A 214 -1.52 -17.61 4.50
N ASP A 215 -2.44 -17.94 5.41
CA ASP A 215 -2.89 -17.04 6.48
C ASP A 215 -3.40 -17.87 7.67
N GLY A 216 -3.65 -17.24 8.81
CA GLY A 216 -4.26 -17.86 10.00
C GLY A 216 -5.72 -17.43 10.25
N VAL A 217 -6.32 -16.66 9.36
CA VAL A 217 -7.71 -16.18 9.49
C VAL A 217 -8.57 -16.84 8.41
N PRO A 218 -9.49 -17.76 8.78
CA PRO A 218 -10.27 -18.54 7.80
C PRO A 218 -11.04 -17.68 6.81
N GLU A 219 -11.67 -16.59 7.26
CA GLU A 219 -12.44 -15.68 6.43
C GLU A 219 -11.57 -14.99 5.36
N ARG A 220 -10.30 -14.72 5.68
CA ARG A 220 -9.33 -14.16 4.72
C ARG A 220 -8.90 -15.21 3.70
N LEU A 221 -8.75 -16.47 4.11
CA LEU A 221 -8.44 -17.57 3.21
C LEU A 221 -9.57 -17.83 2.22
N ASP A 222 -10.84 -17.76 2.66
CA ASP A 222 -11.99 -17.88 1.77
C ASP A 222 -12.05 -16.71 0.77
N LEU A 223 -11.72 -15.51 1.24
CA LEU A 223 -11.63 -14.37 0.36
C LEU A 223 -10.45 -14.50 -0.63
N ALA A 224 -9.31 -15.05 -0.22
CA ALA A 224 -8.19 -15.32 -1.14
C ALA A 224 -8.60 -16.27 -2.27
N LYS A 225 -9.41 -17.31 -2.00
CA LYS A 225 -9.98 -18.16 -3.04
C LYS A 225 -10.84 -17.35 -4.01
N ALA A 226 -11.69 -16.46 -3.49
CA ALA A 226 -12.55 -15.61 -4.31
C ALA A 226 -11.75 -14.61 -5.16
N PHE A 227 -10.55 -14.21 -4.72
CA PHE A 227 -9.60 -13.39 -5.47
C PHE A 227 -8.75 -14.18 -6.48
N GLY A 228 -8.90 -15.52 -6.50
CA GLY A 228 -8.26 -16.40 -7.49
C GLY A 228 -7.13 -17.27 -6.96
N ALA A 229 -6.96 -17.42 -5.64
CA ALA A 229 -6.02 -18.40 -5.10
C ALA A 229 -6.49 -19.83 -5.44
N ASP A 230 -5.61 -20.62 -6.05
CA ASP A 230 -5.90 -22.02 -6.40
C ASP A 230 -5.85 -22.92 -5.15
N HIS A 231 -4.99 -22.57 -4.19
CA HIS A 231 -4.88 -23.26 -2.91
C HIS A 231 -4.72 -22.26 -1.77
N VAL A 232 -5.22 -22.62 -0.61
CA VAL A 232 -4.99 -21.89 0.64
C VAL A 232 -4.45 -22.83 1.70
N ILE A 233 -3.61 -22.30 2.58
CA ILE A 233 -3.00 -23.02 3.70
C ILE A 233 -3.36 -22.28 4.98
N ASP A 234 -4.15 -22.93 5.84
CA ASP A 234 -4.44 -22.40 7.17
C ASP A 234 -3.27 -22.72 8.13
N MET A 235 -2.69 -21.67 8.69
CA MET A 235 -1.60 -21.79 9.66
C MET A 235 -2.04 -22.44 10.97
N ASN A 236 -3.35 -22.46 11.28
CA ASN A 236 -3.88 -23.12 12.48
C ASN A 236 -3.98 -24.63 12.26
N GLU A 237 -4.26 -25.09 11.02
CA GLU A 237 -4.27 -26.51 10.66
C GLU A 237 -2.85 -27.06 10.49
N ILE A 238 -1.95 -26.28 9.88
CA ILE A 238 -0.55 -26.66 9.68
C ILE A 238 0.33 -25.66 10.45
N ALA A 239 0.44 -25.85 11.77
CA ALA A 239 1.13 -24.90 12.64
C ALA A 239 2.65 -24.85 12.43
N ASP A 240 3.28 -25.97 12.04
CA ASP A 240 4.74 -26.05 11.80
C ASP A 240 5.12 -25.40 10.46
N PRO A 241 6.00 -24.37 10.44
CA PRO A 241 6.48 -23.73 9.21
C PRO A 241 7.16 -24.70 8.23
N ALA A 242 7.89 -25.70 8.75
CA ALA A 242 8.54 -26.71 7.91
C ALA A 242 7.51 -27.63 7.24
N ALA A 243 6.43 -27.97 7.93
CA ALA A 243 5.31 -28.73 7.37
C ALA A 243 4.58 -27.94 6.30
N ARG A 244 4.37 -26.61 6.48
CA ARG A 244 3.79 -25.73 5.45
C ARG A 244 4.67 -25.67 4.19
N ALA A 245 5.99 -25.50 4.35
CA ALA A 245 6.92 -25.53 3.21
C ALA A 245 6.90 -26.87 2.48
N LYS A 246 6.81 -27.99 3.22
CA LYS A 246 6.63 -29.32 2.64
C LYS A 246 5.28 -29.43 1.90
N HIS A 247 4.22 -28.84 2.43
CA HIS A 247 2.92 -28.85 1.78
C HIS A 247 2.95 -28.07 0.46
N VAL A 248 3.58 -26.88 0.42
CA VAL A 248 3.84 -26.13 -0.81
C VAL A 248 4.61 -26.97 -1.81
N ARG A 249 5.65 -27.69 -1.37
CA ARG A 249 6.40 -28.62 -2.22
C ARG A 249 5.52 -29.69 -2.86
N ASN A 250 4.58 -30.27 -2.10
CA ASN A 250 3.64 -31.27 -2.60
C ASN A 250 2.67 -30.66 -3.64
N LEU A 251 2.15 -29.47 -3.39
CA LEU A 251 1.25 -28.76 -4.31
C LEU A 251 1.92 -28.33 -5.62
N THR A 252 3.25 -28.34 -5.66
CA THR A 252 4.07 -27.90 -6.79
C THR A 252 4.90 -29.02 -7.43
N ASP A 253 4.51 -30.28 -7.23
CA ASP A 253 5.21 -31.45 -7.78
C ASP A 253 6.72 -31.47 -7.47
N GLY A 254 7.08 -31.02 -6.26
CA GLY A 254 8.45 -30.96 -5.76
C GLY A 254 9.26 -29.73 -6.17
N ARG A 255 8.76 -28.88 -7.07
CA ARG A 255 9.50 -27.73 -7.63
C ARG A 255 9.56 -26.51 -6.73
N LEU A 256 8.60 -26.35 -5.79
CA LEU A 256 8.37 -25.15 -4.99
C LEU A 256 7.87 -23.97 -5.86
N ALA A 257 7.86 -22.74 -5.29
CA ALA A 257 7.33 -21.56 -5.96
C ALA A 257 8.40 -20.85 -6.80
N ASP A 258 8.01 -20.33 -7.95
CA ASP A 258 8.83 -19.43 -8.75
C ASP A 258 8.94 -18.06 -8.10
N VAL A 259 7.85 -17.61 -7.48
CA VAL A 259 7.79 -16.34 -6.74
C VAL A 259 7.12 -16.55 -5.38
N VAL A 260 7.71 -15.99 -4.33
CA VAL A 260 7.07 -15.87 -3.00
C VAL A 260 6.95 -14.39 -2.65
N VAL A 261 5.76 -13.96 -2.25
CA VAL A 261 5.46 -12.57 -1.85
C VAL A 261 5.15 -12.55 -0.37
N GLU A 262 5.93 -11.81 0.41
CA GLU A 262 5.74 -11.61 1.83
C GLU A 262 5.03 -10.27 2.10
N VAL A 263 3.87 -10.33 2.74
CA VAL A 263 3.04 -9.17 3.12
C VAL A 263 2.44 -9.31 4.53
N VAL A 264 3.03 -10.18 5.36
CA VAL A 264 2.64 -10.38 6.78
C VAL A 264 3.30 -9.32 7.66
N GLY A 265 4.56 -8.98 7.36
CA GLY A 265 5.35 -8.04 8.15
C GLY A 265 5.96 -8.63 9.42
N HIS A 266 6.11 -9.95 9.49
CA HIS A 266 6.77 -10.62 10.61
C HIS A 266 8.07 -11.29 10.16
N PRO A 267 9.23 -11.03 10.81
CA PRO A 267 10.52 -11.54 10.38
C PRO A 267 10.61 -13.07 10.22
N ALA A 268 9.84 -13.84 10.99
CA ALA A 268 9.81 -15.30 10.85
C ALA A 268 9.20 -15.76 9.51
N ALA A 269 8.35 -14.94 8.85
CA ALA A 269 7.80 -15.26 7.55
C ALA A 269 8.88 -15.33 6.47
N ILE A 270 9.97 -14.59 6.63
CA ILE A 270 11.09 -14.57 5.67
C ILE A 270 11.79 -15.93 5.61
N ASP A 271 12.19 -16.50 6.77
CA ASP A 271 12.84 -17.80 6.83
C ASP A 271 11.93 -18.90 6.26
N GLU A 272 10.66 -18.88 6.63
CA GLU A 272 9.66 -19.80 6.11
C GLU A 272 9.49 -19.66 4.60
N GLY A 273 9.27 -18.43 4.12
CA GLY A 273 9.04 -18.16 2.70
C GLY A 273 10.25 -18.51 1.84
N LEU A 274 11.47 -18.25 2.29
CA LEU A 274 12.69 -18.65 1.59
C LEU A 274 12.81 -20.17 1.43
N LYS A 275 12.21 -20.98 2.30
CA LYS A 275 12.12 -22.44 2.15
C LYS A 275 11.09 -22.86 1.11
N MET A 276 10.13 -21.99 0.78
CA MET A 276 9.11 -22.23 -0.25
C MET A 276 9.54 -21.79 -1.65
N VAL A 277 10.59 -20.97 -1.78
CA VAL A 277 11.16 -20.56 -3.07
C VAL A 277 11.94 -21.69 -3.70
N GLY A 278 11.65 -22.01 -4.97
CA GLY A 278 12.32 -23.02 -5.76
C GLY A 278 13.71 -22.61 -6.26
N LEU A 279 14.29 -23.44 -7.13
CA LEU A 279 15.56 -23.11 -7.81
C LEU A 279 15.36 -21.92 -8.75
N PHE A 280 16.30 -20.97 -8.73
CA PHE A 280 16.21 -19.68 -9.45
C PHE A 280 14.96 -18.86 -9.15
N GLY A 281 14.23 -19.21 -8.08
CA GLY A 281 13.04 -18.50 -7.67
C GLY A 281 13.35 -17.16 -6.99
N ARG A 282 12.32 -16.34 -6.83
CA ARG A 282 12.42 -14.96 -6.37
C ARG A 282 11.52 -14.75 -5.15
N TYR A 283 12.06 -14.05 -4.17
CA TYR A 283 11.36 -13.64 -2.96
C TYR A 283 11.12 -12.13 -2.96
N VAL A 284 9.88 -11.71 -2.83
CA VAL A 284 9.50 -10.30 -2.75
C VAL A 284 9.15 -9.97 -1.31
N GLU A 285 9.91 -9.07 -0.72
CA GLU A 285 9.75 -8.62 0.65
C GLU A 285 9.09 -7.24 0.67
N ILE A 286 7.87 -7.16 1.22
CA ILE A 286 7.08 -5.92 1.32
C ILE A 286 6.65 -5.64 2.77
N GLY A 287 6.34 -6.68 3.53
CA GLY A 287 5.64 -6.55 4.81
C GLY A 287 6.50 -6.05 5.96
N ASN A 288 7.79 -6.37 5.99
CA ASN A 288 8.67 -6.06 7.14
C ASN A 288 9.21 -4.63 7.08
N ILE A 289 8.50 -3.69 7.68
CA ILE A 289 8.84 -2.27 7.72
C ILE A 289 9.43 -1.80 9.07
N ASN A 290 9.47 -2.69 10.07
CA ASN A 290 9.91 -2.35 11.43
C ASN A 290 11.44 -2.45 11.56
N ILE A 291 12.13 -1.31 11.54
CA ILE A 291 13.60 -1.23 11.70
C ILE A 291 14.03 -1.87 13.02
N GLY A 292 15.11 -2.65 12.97
CA GLY A 292 15.70 -3.34 14.14
C GLY A 292 15.17 -4.76 14.39
N LYS A 293 14.10 -5.18 13.74
CA LYS A 293 13.67 -6.59 13.74
C LYS A 293 14.61 -7.40 12.84
N LYS A 294 14.89 -8.64 13.24
CA LYS A 294 15.87 -9.50 12.58
C LYS A 294 15.26 -10.88 12.33
N THR A 295 15.73 -11.54 11.28
CA THR A 295 15.45 -12.96 10.98
C THR A 295 16.75 -13.73 10.86
N GLU A 296 16.70 -15.04 11.05
CA GLU A 296 17.80 -15.93 10.73
C GLU A 296 17.87 -16.17 9.22
N PHE A 297 19.06 -16.34 8.70
CA PHE A 297 19.32 -16.55 7.29
C PHE A 297 20.37 -17.66 7.10
N GLU A 298 20.07 -18.65 6.26
CA GLU A 298 20.98 -19.74 5.89
C GLU A 298 21.59 -19.46 4.48
N PRO A 299 22.78 -18.82 4.42
CA PRO A 299 23.37 -18.39 3.14
C PRO A 299 23.60 -19.53 2.14
N ALA A 300 24.02 -20.70 2.62
CA ALA A 300 24.33 -21.82 1.75
C ALA A 300 23.12 -22.28 0.93
N ARG A 301 21.94 -22.40 1.55
CA ARG A 301 20.71 -22.74 0.83
C ARG A 301 20.33 -21.68 -0.19
N PHE A 302 20.54 -20.41 0.11
CA PHE A 302 20.27 -19.31 -0.81
C PHE A 302 21.17 -19.41 -2.04
N VAL A 303 22.49 -19.59 -1.84
CA VAL A 303 23.49 -19.69 -2.90
C VAL A 303 23.25 -20.92 -3.78
N PHE A 304 23.13 -22.12 -3.19
CA PHE A 304 22.94 -23.36 -3.95
C PHE A 304 21.63 -23.41 -4.74
N SER A 305 20.64 -22.63 -4.36
CA SER A 305 19.38 -22.54 -5.07
C SER A 305 19.32 -21.38 -6.07
N ASN A 306 20.38 -20.57 -6.19
CA ASN A 306 20.44 -19.38 -7.08
C ASN A 306 19.22 -18.45 -6.88
N LYS A 307 18.79 -18.23 -5.63
CA LYS A 307 17.62 -17.42 -5.31
C LYS A 307 17.92 -15.94 -5.42
N THR A 308 16.87 -15.17 -5.70
CA THR A 308 16.90 -13.70 -5.63
C THR A 308 15.93 -13.24 -4.53
N MET A 309 16.34 -12.25 -3.75
CA MET A 309 15.46 -11.55 -2.79
C MET A 309 15.43 -10.08 -3.13
N VAL A 310 14.22 -9.52 -3.21
CA VAL A 310 13.98 -8.13 -3.61
C VAL A 310 13.12 -7.44 -2.55
N GLY A 311 13.68 -6.43 -1.90
CA GLY A 311 12.93 -5.52 -1.05
C GLY A 311 12.15 -4.50 -1.88
N VAL A 312 10.92 -4.22 -1.49
CA VAL A 312 10.03 -3.27 -2.16
C VAL A 312 9.46 -2.31 -1.15
N SER A 313 9.85 -1.05 -1.28
CA SER A 313 9.25 0.07 -0.56
C SER A 313 8.82 1.13 -1.57
N LEU A 314 7.60 1.64 -1.43
CA LEU A 314 7.00 2.53 -2.41
C LEU A 314 6.91 1.87 -3.81
N TYR A 315 6.75 2.67 -4.86
CA TYR A 315 6.65 2.20 -6.24
C TYR A 315 7.04 3.33 -7.22
N ASP A 316 7.25 3.03 -8.49
CA ASP A 316 7.37 4.09 -9.50
C ASP A 316 5.98 4.71 -9.74
N PRO A 317 5.82 6.04 -9.71
CA PRO A 317 4.52 6.70 -9.81
C PRO A 317 3.64 6.25 -10.99
N ILE A 318 4.21 5.81 -12.11
CA ILE A 318 3.45 5.29 -13.25
C ILE A 318 2.63 4.03 -12.90
N VAL A 319 3.04 3.29 -11.88
CA VAL A 319 2.32 2.07 -11.46
C VAL A 319 0.92 2.40 -10.95
N LEU A 320 0.73 3.59 -10.35
CA LEU A 320 -0.60 4.01 -9.89
C LEU A 320 -1.61 4.13 -11.05
N SER A 321 -1.19 4.66 -12.22
CA SER A 321 -2.06 4.66 -13.40
C SER A 321 -2.51 3.25 -13.77
N ARG A 322 -1.57 2.29 -13.78
CA ARG A 322 -1.87 0.88 -14.06
C ARG A 322 -2.73 0.23 -12.98
N ALA A 323 -2.59 0.66 -11.72
CA ALA A 323 -3.42 0.18 -10.62
C ALA A 323 -4.88 0.65 -10.77
N LEU A 324 -5.10 1.89 -11.20
CA LEU A 324 -6.44 2.40 -11.52
C LEU A 324 -7.05 1.64 -12.70
N ASP A 325 -6.28 1.41 -13.77
CA ASP A 325 -6.72 0.62 -14.93
C ASP A 325 -7.03 -0.84 -14.54
N PHE A 326 -6.25 -1.42 -13.61
CA PHE A 326 -6.51 -2.76 -13.06
C PHE A 326 -7.83 -2.80 -12.31
N LEU A 327 -8.07 -1.87 -11.40
CA LEU A 327 -9.32 -1.81 -10.63
C LEU A 327 -10.52 -1.63 -11.57
N ASP A 328 -10.43 -0.71 -12.52
CA ASP A 328 -11.50 -0.46 -13.48
C ASP A 328 -11.84 -1.70 -14.30
N ARG A 329 -10.83 -2.42 -14.76
CA ARG A 329 -11.01 -3.65 -15.55
C ARG A 329 -11.61 -4.81 -14.75
N TYR A 330 -11.19 -4.98 -13.50
CA TYR A 330 -11.49 -6.17 -12.71
C TYR A 330 -12.59 -5.97 -11.65
N GLN A 331 -13.14 -4.74 -11.48
CA GLN A 331 -14.14 -4.44 -10.45
C GLN A 331 -15.40 -5.32 -10.47
N HIS A 332 -15.77 -5.87 -11.64
CA HIS A 332 -16.93 -6.75 -11.78
C HIS A 332 -16.56 -8.24 -11.82
N GLN A 333 -15.29 -8.58 -11.81
CA GLN A 333 -14.78 -9.95 -11.87
C GLN A 333 -14.25 -10.44 -10.52
N LEU A 334 -13.73 -9.52 -9.73
CA LEU A 334 -13.16 -9.78 -8.41
C LEU A 334 -14.08 -9.16 -7.34
N PRO A 335 -14.19 -9.76 -6.15
CA PRO A 335 -14.98 -9.20 -5.05
C PRO A 335 -14.26 -8.02 -4.37
N LEU A 336 -13.92 -6.99 -5.15
CA LEU A 336 -13.17 -5.82 -4.66
C LEU A 336 -13.96 -5.02 -3.63
N ASP A 337 -15.28 -5.05 -3.70
CA ASP A 337 -16.19 -4.50 -2.70
C ASP A 337 -15.97 -5.08 -1.30
N ARG A 338 -15.51 -6.34 -1.22
CA ARG A 338 -15.14 -7.00 0.03
C ARG A 338 -13.86 -6.43 0.67
N LEU A 339 -13.07 -5.67 -0.09
CA LEU A 339 -11.94 -4.88 0.41
C LEU A 339 -12.37 -3.46 0.82
N ALA A 340 -13.53 -3.02 0.36
CA ALA A 340 -14.10 -1.75 0.77
C ALA A 340 -14.44 -1.82 2.26
N ALA A 341 -14.00 -0.82 2.97
CA ALA A 341 -13.95 -0.81 4.42
C ALA A 341 -15.27 -0.40 5.06
N ALA A 342 -15.41 -0.73 6.34
CA ALA A 342 -16.29 0.02 7.21
C ALA A 342 -15.87 1.49 7.23
N THR A 343 -16.84 2.40 7.06
CA THR A 343 -16.63 3.83 6.98
C THR A 343 -16.90 4.51 8.31
N TYR A 344 -16.02 5.44 8.66
CA TYR A 344 -16.10 6.26 9.87
C TYR A 344 -15.99 7.74 9.50
N ALA A 345 -16.72 8.60 10.17
CA ALA A 345 -16.50 10.05 10.08
C ALA A 345 -15.12 10.43 10.65
N LEU A 346 -14.60 11.58 10.27
CA LEU A 346 -13.31 12.06 10.77
C LEU A 346 -13.31 12.18 12.30
N GLU A 347 -14.41 12.58 12.89
CA GLU A 347 -14.60 12.70 14.33
C GLU A 347 -14.49 11.35 15.07
N ASP A 348 -14.82 10.26 14.38
CA ASP A 348 -14.79 8.90 14.91
C ASP A 348 -13.45 8.17 14.68
N ILE A 349 -12.41 8.89 14.28
CA ILE A 349 -11.11 8.30 13.89
C ILE A 349 -10.52 7.40 14.99
N ASN A 350 -10.65 7.77 16.25
CA ASN A 350 -10.14 6.96 17.35
C ASN A 350 -10.85 5.59 17.40
N HIS A 351 -12.17 5.58 17.22
CA HIS A 351 -12.94 4.34 17.13
C HIS A 351 -12.59 3.53 15.88
N ALA A 352 -12.34 4.19 14.75
CA ALA A 352 -11.90 3.54 13.51
C ALA A 352 -10.53 2.82 13.69
N PHE A 353 -9.59 3.42 14.42
CA PHE A 353 -8.30 2.80 14.73
C PHE A 353 -8.45 1.59 15.66
N ASP A 354 -9.30 1.66 16.68
CA ASP A 354 -9.61 0.53 17.57
C ASP A 354 -10.26 -0.64 16.78
N ALA A 355 -11.16 -0.31 15.84
CA ALA A 355 -11.80 -1.31 14.97
C ALA A 355 -10.79 -1.98 14.02
N ALA A 356 -9.89 -1.19 13.42
CA ALA A 356 -8.83 -1.68 12.53
C ALA A 356 -7.83 -2.58 13.30
N GLU A 357 -7.45 -2.20 14.52
CA GLU A 357 -6.56 -2.99 15.38
C GLU A 357 -7.18 -4.36 15.73
N SER A 358 -8.46 -4.38 16.05
CA SER A 358 -9.18 -5.62 16.40
C SER A 358 -9.35 -6.59 15.24
N LYS A 359 -8.94 -6.21 14.02
CA LYS A 359 -9.07 -6.98 12.77
C LYS A 359 -10.50 -7.41 12.45
N ARG A 360 -11.50 -6.72 13.01
CA ARG A 360 -12.92 -6.96 12.72
C ARG A 360 -13.23 -6.69 11.25
N ASP A 361 -12.60 -5.67 10.70
CA ASP A 361 -12.72 -5.27 9.30
C ASP A 361 -11.41 -5.58 8.55
N ILE A 362 -11.50 -5.92 7.27
CA ILE A 362 -10.32 -6.07 6.40
C ILE A 362 -9.65 -4.71 6.23
N ARG A 363 -10.46 -3.64 6.16
CA ARG A 363 -10.05 -2.24 6.16
C ARG A 363 -11.08 -1.39 6.91
N ALA A 364 -10.60 -0.35 7.57
CA ALA A 364 -11.39 0.78 8.04
C ALA A 364 -11.05 1.99 7.17
N SER A 365 -12.01 2.89 6.94
CA SER A 365 -11.84 4.05 6.07
C SER A 365 -12.44 5.29 6.72
N ILE A 366 -11.71 6.40 6.67
CA ILE A 366 -12.17 7.70 7.13
C ILE A 366 -12.79 8.45 5.94
N VAL A 367 -13.96 9.01 6.18
CA VAL A 367 -14.65 9.97 5.30
C VAL A 367 -14.65 11.30 6.02
N PRO A 368 -13.81 12.26 5.61
CA PRO A 368 -13.75 13.57 6.24
C PRO A 368 -15.00 14.43 6.07
#